data_72e02540252b6a07ae99a8d872fa81e5
#
_entry.id   72e02540252b6a07ae99a8d872fa81e5
#
_cell.length_a   1.000
_cell.length_b   1.000
_cell.length_c   1.000
_cell.angle_alpha   90.00
_cell.angle_beta   90.00
_cell.angle_gamma   90.00
#
_symmetry.space_group_name_H-M   'P 1'
#
loop_
_entity.id
_entity.type
_entity.pdbx_description
1 polymer ?
#
loop_
_entity_poly.entity_id
_entity_poly.type
_entity_poly.pdbx_seq_one_letter_code
_entity_poly.pdbx_strand_id
1 'polypeptide(L)'
;INKREAKSKDPQAGTGDIRAKLSGARKKIFISVLGCAVILCAFVGIGRNLPKQDPIELETVSDEAPAEEDKAPFEVAAKGAVLIDADTGKVLFQQNAHEELPLASVTKVMTMLLVMDSVDAGKISLDDEVTISERAASMGGSQMYMEVGETHTVQELLKGVAMASANDGCVALAEYVAGSEEIFVERMNEKAKELGMRDSHFVNTNGLPVAEHYSSAYDISIMSKELYKYEETRKWFTTWQDTITVGLPDKEKEFGLTNTNKLIKQYQGCDGIKTGFTSDAGYCLSASATRGDTHLIAVALGCETSDIRNQEVSKILDYGFANYETHIVAEKGETLEKITVE
;
A
#
# COMPACT_ATOMS: atom_id res chain seq x y z
N ILE A 1 -10.65 62.21 16.02
CA ILE A 1 -9.92 63.11 16.93
C ILE A 1 -9.25 62.25 18.01
N ASN A 2 -8.09 61.95 17.89
CA ASN A 2 -6.83 62.12 18.59
C ASN A 2 -5.79 61.07 18.23
N LYS A 3 -4.80 61.57 17.55
CA LYS A 3 -3.45 61.02 17.41
C LYS A 3 -2.78 60.97 18.78
N ARG A 4 -1.93 59.95 19.00
CA ARG A 4 -0.63 60.17 19.62
C ARG A 4 0.37 59.13 19.12
N GLU A 5 1.43 59.73 18.55
CA GLU A 5 2.64 59.12 18.04
C GLU A 5 3.62 58.76 19.15
N ALA A 6 4.46 57.77 18.84
CA ALA A 6 5.92 57.77 18.88
C ALA A 6 6.62 57.50 20.21
N LYS A 7 7.53 56.54 20.24
CA LYS A 7 8.99 56.82 20.15
C LYS A 7 9.81 55.53 20.15
N SER A 8 10.68 55.47 19.15
CA SER A 8 11.87 54.63 19.04
C SER A 8 12.84 54.76 20.20
N LYS A 9 13.54 53.69 20.54
CA LYS A 9 14.93 53.73 21.02
C LYS A 9 15.60 52.38 20.70
N ASP A 10 16.45 52.39 19.69
CA ASP A 10 17.73 51.71 19.70
C ASP A 10 18.75 52.63 20.38
N PRO A 11 19.83 52.19 21.06
CA PRO A 11 20.97 51.69 20.33
C PRO A 11 21.94 50.72 21.08
N GLN A 12 22.72 50.06 20.22
CA GLN A 12 24.18 49.79 20.36
C GLN A 12 24.69 48.72 21.32
N ALA A 13 25.25 47.71 20.67
CA ALA A 13 26.69 47.37 20.65
C ALA A 13 27.27 46.71 21.91
N GLY A 14 27.72 45.48 21.71
CA GLY A 14 28.62 44.77 22.61
C GLY A 14 29.28 43.61 21.89
N THR A 15 30.31 43.90 21.12
CA THR A 15 31.28 42.93 20.57
C THR A 15 32.02 42.27 21.73
N GLY A 16 31.96 40.95 21.81
CA GLY A 16 32.75 40.14 22.72
C GLY A 16 33.27 38.89 22.02
N ASP A 17 34.42 39.05 21.44
CA ASP A 17 35.28 38.00 20.88
C ASP A 17 35.79 37.11 22.03
N ILE A 18 35.49 35.81 22.01
CA ILE A 18 36.23 34.82 22.80
C ILE A 18 36.57 33.65 21.91
N ARG A 19 37.71 33.81 21.22
CA ARG A 19 38.59 32.70 20.83
C ARG A 19 39.21 32.10 22.09
N ALA A 20 39.11 30.84 22.28
CA ALA A 20 40.10 29.85 22.75
C ALA A 20 39.42 28.79 23.61
N LYS A 21 39.38 27.54 23.19
CA LYS A 21 40.44 26.56 23.42
C LYS A 21 40.04 25.22 22.74
N LEU A 22 40.76 24.89 21.73
CA LEU A 22 40.93 23.51 21.31
C LEU A 22 41.71 22.76 22.41
N SER A 23 41.11 21.68 22.90
CA SER A 23 41.85 20.65 23.60
C SER A 23 41.18 19.32 23.36
N GLY A 24 41.90 18.49 22.73
CA GLY A 24 41.73 17.16 22.24
C GLY A 24 41.14 16.13 23.20
N ALA A 25 40.25 15.35 22.66
CA ALA A 25 40.01 14.01 23.16
C ALA A 25 39.78 13.12 21.94
N ARG A 26 40.85 12.46 21.53
CA ARG A 26 40.80 11.28 20.65
C ARG A 26 40.05 10.18 21.38
N LYS A 27 38.82 9.87 20.99
CA LYS A 27 38.14 8.63 21.40
C LYS A 27 38.55 7.53 20.45
N LYS A 28 39.25 6.56 21.01
CA LYS A 28 39.65 5.29 20.38
C LYS A 28 38.40 4.50 20.03
N ILE A 29 38.30 4.09 18.77
CA ILE A 29 37.35 3.10 18.30
C ILE A 29 37.85 1.74 18.81
N PHE A 30 37.09 1.12 19.70
CA PHE A 30 37.31 -0.27 20.08
C PHE A 30 36.58 -1.17 19.08
N ILE A 31 37.34 -1.83 18.22
CA ILE A 31 36.87 -2.97 17.46
C ILE A 31 36.95 -4.18 18.36
N SER A 32 35.82 -4.69 18.81
CA SER A 32 35.72 -5.95 19.52
C SER A 32 35.73 -7.11 18.51
N VAL A 33 36.87 -7.74 18.35
CA VAL A 33 36.98 -9.01 17.63
C VAL A 33 36.60 -10.10 18.63
N LEU A 34 35.42 -10.69 18.45
CA LEU A 34 35.01 -11.85 19.24
C LEU A 34 35.66 -13.09 18.64
N GLY A 35 36.62 -13.64 19.41
CA GLY A 35 37.37 -14.83 19.02
C GLY A 35 36.48 -16.07 19.00
N CYS A 36 36.48 -16.78 17.88
CA CYS A 36 36.03 -18.17 17.81
C CYS A 36 37.01 -19.08 18.59
N ALA A 37 36.54 -19.62 19.69
CA ALA A 37 37.24 -20.70 20.37
C ALA A 37 37.08 -21.99 19.57
N VAL A 38 38.19 -22.46 18.97
CA VAL A 38 38.28 -23.77 18.36
C VAL A 38 38.47 -24.81 19.49
N ILE A 39 37.45 -25.61 19.75
CA ILE A 39 37.55 -26.79 20.59
C ILE A 39 38.14 -27.92 19.73
N LEU A 40 39.42 -28.23 19.95
CA LEU A 40 40.12 -29.37 19.36
C LEU A 40 39.79 -30.59 20.19
N CYS A 41 38.83 -31.43 19.78
CA CYS A 41 38.69 -32.79 20.31
C CYS A 41 39.40 -33.75 19.39
N ALA A 42 40.52 -34.26 19.90
CA ALA A 42 41.22 -35.39 19.31
C ALA A 42 40.39 -36.67 19.52
N PHE A 43 39.90 -37.30 18.46
CA PHE A 43 39.46 -38.67 18.44
C PHE A 43 40.38 -39.50 17.57
N VAL A 44 41.01 -40.43 18.21
CA VAL A 44 41.87 -41.48 17.63
C VAL A 44 41.00 -42.44 16.82
N GLY A 45 41.54 -42.81 15.68
CA GLY A 45 41.03 -43.57 14.58
C GLY A 45 40.11 -44.77 14.82
N ILE A 46 39.12 -44.84 13.94
CA ILE A 46 38.63 -46.10 13.37
C ILE A 46 38.27 -45.77 11.91
N GLY A 47 39.06 -46.33 10.98
CA GLY A 47 38.79 -46.21 9.56
C GLY A 47 37.52 -46.95 9.17
N ARG A 48 36.55 -46.22 8.58
CA ARG A 48 35.51 -46.79 7.76
C ARG A 48 35.40 -45.93 6.50
N ASN A 49 35.59 -46.59 5.34
CA ASN A 49 35.37 -46.02 4.05
C ASN A 49 33.91 -45.54 3.92
N LEU A 50 33.70 -44.24 4.01
CA LEU A 50 32.47 -43.60 3.60
C LEU A 50 32.65 -43.16 2.13
N PRO A 51 31.65 -43.36 1.24
CA PRO A 51 31.71 -42.85 -0.10
C PRO A 51 31.76 -41.32 -0.04
N LYS A 52 32.67 -40.73 -0.84
CA LYS A 52 32.72 -39.29 -1.04
C LYS A 52 31.42 -38.85 -1.68
N GLN A 53 30.59 -38.16 -0.93
CA GLN A 53 29.56 -37.32 -1.52
C GLN A 53 30.21 -36.07 -2.09
N ASP A 54 30.02 -35.83 -3.36
CA ASP A 54 30.38 -34.57 -4.01
C ASP A 54 29.65 -33.43 -3.29
N PRO A 55 30.30 -32.26 -3.11
CA PRO A 55 29.65 -31.12 -2.49
C PRO A 55 28.42 -30.73 -3.35
N ILE A 56 27.27 -30.61 -2.71
CA ILE A 56 26.10 -29.98 -3.33
C ILE A 56 26.52 -28.54 -3.63
N GLU A 57 26.79 -28.24 -4.90
CA GLU A 57 26.87 -26.88 -5.39
C GLU A 57 25.50 -26.26 -5.16
N LEU A 58 25.39 -25.41 -4.14
CA LEU A 58 24.31 -24.46 -4.03
C LEU A 58 24.47 -23.51 -5.22
N GLU A 59 23.66 -23.71 -6.25
CA GLU A 59 23.50 -22.70 -7.29
C GLU A 59 23.14 -21.41 -6.57
N THR A 60 24.08 -20.47 -6.54
CA THR A 60 23.81 -19.10 -6.19
C THR A 60 22.79 -18.61 -7.21
N VAL A 61 21.57 -18.32 -6.72
CA VAL A 61 20.60 -17.55 -7.53
C VAL A 61 21.35 -16.29 -7.94
N SER A 62 21.77 -16.25 -9.20
CA SER A 62 22.32 -15.06 -9.79
C SER A 62 21.24 -13.99 -9.69
N ASP A 63 21.62 -12.79 -9.26
CA ASP A 63 20.86 -11.57 -9.53
C ASP A 63 20.80 -11.44 -11.07
N GLU A 64 19.86 -12.14 -11.69
CA GLU A 64 19.56 -11.92 -13.08
C GLU A 64 19.12 -10.46 -13.20
N ALA A 65 19.89 -9.73 -14.00
CA ALA A 65 19.48 -8.42 -14.52
C ALA A 65 18.05 -8.55 -15.03
N PRO A 66 17.20 -7.51 -14.91
CA PRO A 66 15.82 -7.58 -15.37
C PRO A 66 15.83 -8.12 -16.81
N ALA A 67 15.14 -9.25 -17.02
CA ALA A 67 14.95 -9.84 -18.33
C ALA A 67 14.48 -8.73 -19.27
N GLU A 68 14.96 -8.75 -20.53
CA GLU A 68 14.48 -7.86 -21.59
C GLU A 68 12.99 -7.71 -21.44
N GLU A 69 12.49 -6.46 -21.33
CA GLU A 69 11.05 -6.19 -21.22
C GLU A 69 10.35 -6.93 -22.37
N ASP A 70 9.70 -8.04 -22.06
CA ASP A 70 8.88 -8.74 -23.03
C ASP A 70 7.85 -7.75 -23.53
N LYS A 71 8.01 -7.34 -24.81
CA LYS A 71 7.16 -6.32 -25.41
C LYS A 71 5.71 -6.73 -25.22
N ALA A 72 4.93 -5.90 -24.54
CA ALA A 72 3.54 -6.15 -24.30
C ALA A 72 2.85 -6.61 -25.59
N PRO A 73 1.99 -7.64 -25.54
CA PRO A 73 1.37 -8.21 -26.75
C PRO A 73 0.44 -7.21 -27.46
N PHE A 74 0.06 -6.14 -26.80
CA PHE A 74 -0.72 -5.00 -27.31
C PHE A 74 -0.47 -3.77 -26.44
N GLU A 75 -0.82 -2.60 -26.95
CA GLU A 75 -0.74 -1.34 -26.21
C GLU A 75 -2.09 -0.99 -25.58
N VAL A 76 -2.05 -0.30 -24.44
CA VAL A 76 -3.20 0.26 -23.73
C VAL A 76 -3.05 1.77 -23.61
N ALA A 77 -4.19 2.49 -23.63
CA ALA A 77 -4.26 3.94 -23.49
C ALA A 77 -4.15 4.35 -22.00
N ALA A 78 -3.06 3.93 -21.36
CA ALA A 78 -2.66 4.26 -20.01
C ALA A 78 -1.19 4.64 -19.99
N LYS A 79 -0.76 5.50 -19.06
CA LYS A 79 0.66 5.82 -18.87
C LYS A 79 1.45 4.62 -18.35
N GLY A 80 0.89 3.92 -17.35
CA GLY A 80 1.44 2.70 -16.79
C GLY A 80 0.33 1.67 -16.58
N ALA A 81 0.61 0.39 -16.85
CA ALA A 81 -0.35 -0.70 -16.65
C ALA A 81 0.34 -2.02 -16.34
N VAL A 82 -0.35 -2.86 -15.56
CA VAL A 82 0.09 -4.21 -15.24
C VAL A 82 -1.10 -5.15 -15.05
N LEU A 83 -0.90 -6.43 -15.37
CA LEU A 83 -1.76 -7.53 -14.98
C LEU A 83 -0.94 -8.56 -14.21
N ILE A 84 -1.42 -8.96 -13.07
CA ILE A 84 -0.83 -10.06 -12.30
C ILE A 84 -1.86 -11.16 -12.05
N ASP A 85 -1.38 -12.37 -11.91
CA ASP A 85 -2.09 -13.44 -11.22
C ASP A 85 -2.08 -13.12 -9.71
N ALA A 86 -3.25 -13.00 -9.10
CA ALA A 86 -3.37 -12.51 -7.73
C ALA A 86 -2.85 -13.49 -6.68
N ASP A 87 -2.85 -14.80 -6.97
CA ASP A 87 -2.41 -15.81 -6.01
C ASP A 87 -0.89 -15.91 -5.99
N THR A 88 -0.26 -15.97 -7.15
CA THR A 88 1.19 -16.12 -7.29
C THR A 88 1.95 -14.80 -7.34
N GLY A 89 1.33 -13.72 -7.81
CA GLY A 89 1.98 -12.44 -8.08
C GLY A 89 2.71 -12.42 -9.44
N LYS A 90 2.57 -13.47 -10.25
CA LYS A 90 3.20 -13.53 -11.58
C LYS A 90 2.65 -12.44 -12.48
N VAL A 91 3.55 -11.68 -13.09
CA VAL A 91 3.20 -10.67 -14.10
C VAL A 91 2.80 -11.38 -15.40
N LEU A 92 1.61 -11.06 -15.93
CA LEU A 92 1.04 -11.62 -17.14
C LEU A 92 1.00 -10.61 -18.30
N PHE A 93 0.98 -9.33 -17.98
CA PHE A 93 1.05 -8.20 -18.91
C PHE A 93 1.67 -7.00 -18.20
N GLN A 94 2.49 -6.22 -18.91
CA GLN A 94 3.02 -4.97 -18.39
C GLN A 94 3.28 -3.97 -19.51
N GLN A 95 3.05 -2.68 -19.20
CA GLN A 95 3.39 -1.53 -20.03
C GLN A 95 3.80 -0.40 -19.10
N ASN A 96 5.05 0.06 -19.16
CA ASN A 96 5.59 1.08 -18.26
C ASN A 96 5.22 0.82 -16.79
N ALA A 97 5.27 -0.46 -16.38
CA ALA A 97 4.70 -0.90 -15.09
C ALA A 97 5.44 -0.32 -13.88
N HIS A 98 6.68 0.10 -14.05
CA HIS A 98 7.56 0.68 -13.03
C HIS A 98 7.70 2.20 -13.12
N GLU A 99 6.94 2.88 -14.00
CA GLU A 99 6.94 4.34 -14.08
C GLU A 99 6.31 4.93 -12.82
N GLU A 100 7.03 5.85 -12.16
CA GLU A 100 6.55 6.59 -11.00
C GLU A 100 5.49 7.61 -11.44
N LEU A 101 4.24 7.36 -11.07
CA LEU A 101 3.08 8.14 -11.49
C LEU A 101 2.24 8.59 -10.28
N PRO A 102 1.59 9.76 -10.36
CA PRO A 102 0.55 10.11 -9.41
C PRO A 102 -0.59 9.09 -9.47
N LEU A 103 -1.06 8.64 -8.32
CA LEU A 103 -2.03 7.53 -8.23
C LEU A 103 -3.40 7.96 -7.73
N ALA A 104 -3.57 9.23 -7.36
CA ALA A 104 -4.81 9.75 -6.79
C ALA A 104 -5.35 8.85 -5.66
N SER A 105 -6.67 8.66 -5.57
CA SER A 105 -7.30 7.85 -4.51
C SER A 105 -7.00 6.35 -4.55
N VAL A 106 -6.19 5.86 -5.50
CA VAL A 106 -5.66 4.50 -5.40
C VAL A 106 -4.70 4.35 -4.20
N THR A 107 -4.14 5.46 -3.71
CA THR A 107 -3.43 5.57 -2.41
C THR A 107 -4.17 4.86 -1.27
N LYS A 108 -5.50 4.93 -1.26
CA LYS A 108 -6.35 4.39 -0.20
C LYS A 108 -6.29 2.87 -0.06
N VAL A 109 -5.74 2.18 -1.07
CA VAL A 109 -5.42 0.75 -0.97
C VAL A 109 -4.41 0.52 0.16
N MET A 110 -3.33 1.33 0.23
CA MET A 110 -2.35 1.24 1.32
C MET A 110 -2.95 1.66 2.67
N THR A 111 -3.80 2.68 2.68
CA THR A 111 -4.49 3.11 3.91
C THR A 111 -5.37 1.99 4.46
N MET A 112 -6.21 1.38 3.63
CA MET A 112 -7.04 0.24 4.04
C MET A 112 -6.20 -0.97 4.46
N LEU A 113 -5.09 -1.24 3.76
CA LEU A 113 -4.18 -2.34 4.10
C LEU A 113 -3.62 -2.20 5.52
N LEU A 114 -3.10 -1.04 5.89
CA LEU A 114 -2.55 -0.82 7.23
C LEU A 114 -3.60 -0.86 8.34
N VAL A 115 -4.82 -0.39 8.05
CA VAL A 115 -5.94 -0.51 9.00
C VAL A 115 -6.30 -1.98 9.19
N MET A 116 -6.42 -2.75 8.11
CA MET A 116 -6.72 -4.18 8.19
C MET A 116 -5.59 -4.99 8.82
N ASP A 117 -4.32 -4.66 8.57
CA ASP A 117 -3.16 -5.23 9.28
C ASP A 117 -3.28 -5.01 10.80
N SER A 118 -3.79 -3.84 11.21
CA SER A 118 -3.99 -3.51 12.62
C SER A 118 -5.16 -4.28 13.24
N VAL A 119 -6.21 -4.54 12.48
CA VAL A 119 -7.35 -5.40 12.88
C VAL A 119 -6.89 -6.84 13.01
N ASP A 120 -6.20 -7.39 12.02
CA ASP A 120 -5.71 -8.77 12.02
C ASP A 120 -4.71 -9.04 13.16
N ALA A 121 -3.88 -8.05 13.47
CA ALA A 121 -2.97 -8.09 14.62
C ALA A 121 -3.67 -7.92 15.99
N GLY A 122 -4.98 -7.75 16.02
CA GLY A 122 -5.79 -7.55 17.25
C GLY A 122 -5.46 -6.26 18.01
N LYS A 123 -4.85 -5.26 17.32
CA LYS A 123 -4.56 -3.96 17.93
C LYS A 123 -5.77 -3.05 17.98
N ILE A 124 -6.68 -3.19 17.04
CA ILE A 124 -7.97 -2.52 16.95
C ILE A 124 -9.03 -3.52 16.50
N SER A 125 -10.32 -3.16 16.66
CA SER A 125 -11.45 -3.92 16.18
C SER A 125 -12.21 -3.14 15.10
N LEU A 126 -12.91 -3.85 14.22
CA LEU A 126 -13.82 -3.22 13.26
C LEU A 126 -14.98 -2.49 13.94
N ASP A 127 -15.35 -2.89 15.16
CA ASP A 127 -16.42 -2.31 15.96
C ASP A 127 -15.95 -1.17 16.86
N ASP A 128 -14.65 -0.86 16.89
CA ASP A 128 -14.13 0.26 17.67
C ASP A 128 -14.68 1.60 17.17
N GLU A 129 -15.05 2.47 18.10
CA GLU A 129 -15.55 3.80 17.82
C GLU A 129 -14.39 4.80 17.61
N VAL A 130 -14.44 5.53 16.52
CA VAL A 130 -13.46 6.57 16.12
C VAL A 130 -14.18 7.91 16.15
N THR A 131 -13.68 8.85 16.97
CA THR A 131 -14.18 10.22 17.02
C THR A 131 -13.53 11.05 15.92
N ILE A 132 -14.34 11.77 15.16
CA ILE A 132 -13.88 12.60 14.03
C ILE A 132 -13.21 13.87 14.53
N SER A 133 -11.95 14.07 14.16
CA SER A 133 -11.14 15.24 14.51
C SER A 133 -11.47 16.46 13.63
N GLU A 134 -11.01 17.64 14.04
CA GLU A 134 -11.04 18.84 13.19
C GLU A 134 -10.26 18.63 11.89
N ARG A 135 -9.14 17.92 11.93
CA ARG A 135 -8.34 17.61 10.75
C ARG A 135 -9.10 16.72 9.77
N ALA A 136 -9.68 15.62 10.23
CA ALA A 136 -10.48 14.72 9.40
C ALA A 136 -11.69 15.44 8.79
N ALA A 137 -12.47 16.17 9.60
CA ALA A 137 -13.64 16.91 9.13
C ALA A 137 -13.31 18.05 8.13
N SER A 138 -12.07 18.58 8.17
CA SER A 138 -11.62 19.66 7.27
C SER A 138 -11.19 19.17 5.88
N MET A 139 -11.20 17.86 5.63
CA MET A 139 -10.73 17.32 4.36
C MET A 139 -11.61 17.74 3.20
N GLY A 140 -10.96 18.00 2.06
CA GLY A 140 -11.62 18.28 0.78
C GLY A 140 -11.73 17.05 -0.12
N GLY A 141 -12.33 17.22 -1.28
CA GLY A 141 -12.51 16.17 -2.29
C GLY A 141 -13.68 15.23 -1.96
N SER A 142 -13.50 13.91 -2.19
CA SER A 142 -14.53 12.92 -1.84
C SER A 142 -14.60 12.74 -0.33
N GLN A 143 -15.80 12.81 0.24
CA GLN A 143 -16.01 12.81 1.70
C GLN A 143 -17.32 12.12 2.06
N MET A 144 -17.45 11.72 3.28
CA MET A 144 -18.72 11.40 3.95
C MET A 144 -19.35 12.62 4.62
N TYR A 145 -18.63 13.76 4.64
CA TYR A 145 -19.05 15.02 5.25
C TYR A 145 -19.35 14.91 6.74
N MET A 146 -18.46 14.22 7.44
CA MET A 146 -18.55 14.02 8.88
C MET A 146 -18.23 15.31 9.63
N GLU A 147 -18.97 15.60 10.72
CA GLU A 147 -18.75 16.76 11.57
C GLU A 147 -17.74 16.43 12.69
N VAL A 148 -17.07 17.46 13.21
CA VAL A 148 -16.16 17.32 14.35
C VAL A 148 -16.89 16.76 15.55
N GLY A 149 -16.36 15.71 16.15
CA GLY A 149 -16.93 15.04 17.31
C GLY A 149 -17.97 13.97 16.99
N GLU A 150 -18.32 13.74 15.70
CA GLU A 150 -19.06 12.54 15.32
C GLU A 150 -18.27 11.28 15.68
N THR A 151 -18.97 10.18 15.87
CA THR A 151 -18.37 8.88 16.17
C THR A 151 -18.84 7.87 15.13
N HIS A 152 -17.90 7.15 14.54
CA HIS A 152 -18.14 6.09 13.56
C HIS A 152 -17.31 4.87 13.90
N THR A 153 -17.80 3.68 13.56
CA THR A 153 -16.99 2.48 13.70
C THR A 153 -15.87 2.44 12.66
N VAL A 154 -14.76 1.76 12.97
CA VAL A 154 -13.66 1.49 12.02
C VAL A 154 -14.24 0.88 10.74
N GLN A 155 -15.22 -0.04 10.85
CA GLN A 155 -15.88 -0.67 9.70
C GLN A 155 -16.63 0.36 8.83
N GLU A 156 -17.39 1.29 9.42
CA GLU A 156 -18.13 2.32 8.67
C GLU A 156 -17.16 3.25 7.92
N LEU A 157 -16.08 3.65 8.57
CA LEU A 157 -15.03 4.46 7.94
C LEU A 157 -14.37 3.73 6.79
N LEU A 158 -13.97 2.46 6.97
CA LEU A 158 -13.41 1.62 5.89
C LEU A 158 -14.39 1.44 4.72
N LYS A 159 -15.67 1.22 5.01
CA LYS A 159 -16.73 1.15 3.99
C LYS A 159 -16.81 2.46 3.19
N GLY A 160 -16.81 3.61 3.87
CA GLY A 160 -16.79 4.94 3.22
C GLY A 160 -15.54 5.14 2.34
N VAL A 161 -14.38 4.74 2.82
CA VAL A 161 -13.11 4.80 2.07
C VAL A 161 -13.14 3.90 0.83
N ALA A 162 -13.62 2.67 0.97
CA ALA A 162 -13.66 1.70 -0.12
C ALA A 162 -14.66 2.10 -1.22
N MET A 163 -15.89 2.44 -0.85
CA MET A 163 -17.00 2.70 -1.77
C MET A 163 -17.02 4.14 -2.29
N ALA A 164 -17.10 5.12 -1.37
CA ALA A 164 -17.23 6.53 -1.71
C ALA A 164 -15.91 7.29 -1.80
N SER A 165 -14.79 6.60 -1.54
CA SER A 165 -13.44 7.21 -1.59
C SER A 165 -13.24 8.33 -0.57
N ALA A 166 -13.81 8.22 0.63
CA ALA A 166 -13.84 9.24 1.67
C ALA A 166 -12.45 9.65 2.17
N ASN A 167 -12.06 10.91 1.95
CA ASN A 167 -10.78 11.46 2.42
C ASN A 167 -10.79 11.71 3.93
N ASP A 168 -11.92 12.20 4.44
CA ASP A 168 -12.17 12.36 5.88
C ASP A 168 -12.07 11.03 6.64
N GLY A 169 -12.62 9.96 6.08
CA GLY A 169 -12.48 8.62 6.63
C GLY A 169 -11.03 8.12 6.66
N CYS A 170 -10.22 8.44 5.64
CA CYS A 170 -8.80 8.07 5.64
C CYS A 170 -8.02 8.74 6.78
N VAL A 171 -8.23 10.02 6.99
CA VAL A 171 -7.53 10.78 8.04
C VAL A 171 -7.99 10.30 9.41
N ALA A 172 -9.30 10.12 9.63
CA ALA A 172 -9.84 9.62 10.90
C ALA A 172 -9.25 8.23 11.26
N LEU A 173 -9.21 7.31 10.30
CA LEU A 173 -8.60 5.98 10.49
C LEU A 173 -7.10 6.07 10.78
N ALA A 174 -6.38 6.94 10.07
CA ALA A 174 -4.95 7.13 10.27
C ALA A 174 -4.63 7.66 11.67
N GLU A 175 -5.36 8.68 12.11
CA GLU A 175 -5.23 9.23 13.47
C GLU A 175 -5.56 8.18 14.53
N TYR A 176 -6.60 7.38 14.33
CA TYR A 176 -6.99 6.32 15.25
C TYR A 176 -5.92 5.23 15.37
N VAL A 177 -5.40 4.74 14.25
CA VAL A 177 -4.43 3.62 14.20
C VAL A 177 -3.03 4.05 14.64
N ALA A 178 -2.62 5.28 14.33
CA ALA A 178 -1.25 5.72 14.53
C ALA A 178 -1.08 6.91 15.48
N GLY A 179 -2.16 7.54 15.90
CA GLY A 179 -2.15 8.74 16.72
C GLY A 179 -2.05 10.04 15.93
N SER A 180 -1.53 10.01 14.69
CA SER A 180 -1.56 11.13 13.74
C SER A 180 -1.44 10.65 12.30
N GLU A 181 -1.86 11.51 11.34
CA GLU A 181 -1.72 11.23 9.91
C GLU A 181 -0.24 11.08 9.50
N GLU A 182 0.66 11.88 10.08
CA GLU A 182 2.09 11.86 9.78
C GLU A 182 2.73 10.52 10.15
N ILE A 183 2.48 10.03 11.37
CA ILE A 183 2.99 8.71 11.81
C ILE A 183 2.39 7.59 10.95
N PHE A 184 1.14 7.71 10.54
CA PHE A 184 0.53 6.74 9.66
C PHE A 184 1.20 6.71 8.28
N VAL A 185 1.53 7.88 7.72
CA VAL A 185 2.26 8.00 6.45
C VAL A 185 3.67 7.40 6.55
N GLU A 186 4.37 7.58 7.68
CA GLU A 186 5.63 6.88 7.92
C GLU A 186 5.45 5.36 7.83
N ARG A 187 4.40 4.81 8.46
CA ARG A 187 4.07 3.38 8.38
C ARG A 187 3.67 2.93 6.96
N MET A 188 3.01 3.79 6.16
CA MET A 188 2.74 3.49 4.75
C MET A 188 4.03 3.28 3.96
N ASN A 189 5.04 4.12 4.17
CA ASN A 189 6.33 4.00 3.53
C ASN A 189 7.16 2.82 4.07
N GLU A 190 7.04 2.48 5.36
CA GLU A 190 7.64 1.27 5.94
C GLU A 190 7.00 0.01 5.32
N LYS A 191 5.67 -0.03 5.20
CA LYS A 191 4.94 -1.14 4.56
C LYS A 191 5.31 -1.27 3.09
N ALA A 192 5.45 -0.16 2.37
CA ALA A 192 5.91 -0.19 0.98
C ALA A 192 7.29 -0.86 0.86
N LYS A 193 8.24 -0.52 1.73
CA LYS A 193 9.56 -1.16 1.78
C LYS A 193 9.46 -2.65 2.14
N GLU A 194 8.63 -3.01 3.13
CA GLU A 194 8.39 -4.40 3.54
C GLU A 194 7.88 -5.25 2.37
N LEU A 195 6.97 -4.70 1.57
CA LEU A 195 6.37 -5.34 0.41
C LEU A 195 7.26 -5.31 -0.85
N GLY A 196 8.41 -4.63 -0.80
CA GLY A 196 9.30 -4.49 -1.94
C GLY A 196 8.82 -3.50 -3.01
N MET A 197 7.91 -2.60 -2.67
CA MET A 197 7.40 -1.53 -3.52
C MET A 197 8.47 -0.43 -3.68
N ARG A 198 9.32 -0.58 -4.68
CA ARG A 198 10.52 0.26 -4.86
C ARG A 198 10.23 1.58 -5.54
N ASP A 199 9.12 1.65 -6.27
CA ASP A 199 8.71 2.78 -7.10
C ASP A 199 7.56 3.55 -6.43
N SER A 200 7.52 3.57 -5.08
CA SER A 200 6.43 4.16 -4.31
C SER A 200 6.92 5.04 -3.18
N HIS A 201 6.27 6.20 -3.05
CA HIS A 201 6.44 7.09 -1.91
C HIS A 201 5.10 7.74 -1.55
N PHE A 202 4.70 7.64 -0.28
CA PHE A 202 3.46 8.18 0.24
C PHE A 202 3.73 9.43 1.08
N VAL A 203 2.92 10.49 0.88
CA VAL A 203 3.00 11.76 1.61
C VAL A 203 1.69 12.07 2.33
N ASN A 204 0.58 11.45 1.91
CA ASN A 204 -0.72 11.53 2.59
C ASN A 204 -1.48 10.20 2.48
N THR A 205 -2.58 10.10 3.22
CA THR A 205 -3.37 8.88 3.34
C THR A 205 -4.43 8.70 2.26
N ASN A 206 -4.68 9.70 1.42
CA ASN A 206 -5.89 9.77 0.59
C ASN A 206 -5.64 10.00 -0.90
N GLY A 207 -4.41 10.43 -1.28
CA GLY A 207 -4.01 10.65 -2.67
C GLY A 207 -4.38 12.01 -3.23
N LEU A 208 -4.62 13.01 -2.39
CA LEU A 208 -4.67 14.40 -2.84
C LEU A 208 -3.31 14.83 -3.40
N PRO A 209 -3.27 15.66 -4.45
CA PRO A 209 -2.03 16.04 -5.11
C PRO A 209 -1.06 16.74 -4.17
N VAL A 210 0.15 16.22 -4.08
CA VAL A 210 1.28 16.79 -3.34
C VAL A 210 2.57 16.28 -3.99
N ALA A 211 3.63 17.08 -3.97
CA ALA A 211 4.93 16.66 -4.47
C ALA A 211 5.41 15.39 -3.78
N GLU A 212 6.17 14.57 -4.50
CA GLU A 212 6.76 13.33 -3.99
C GLU A 212 5.73 12.24 -3.58
N HIS A 213 4.46 12.35 -3.99
CA HIS A 213 3.44 11.33 -3.75
C HIS A 213 3.18 10.55 -5.04
N TYR A 214 3.78 9.39 -5.16
CA TYR A 214 3.74 8.56 -6.37
C TYR A 214 3.77 7.07 -6.06
N SER A 215 3.45 6.29 -7.07
CA SER A 215 3.63 4.83 -7.11
C SER A 215 3.69 4.37 -8.55
N SER A 216 4.00 3.10 -8.78
CA SER A 216 3.94 2.46 -10.09
C SER A 216 2.74 1.51 -10.21
N ALA A 217 2.38 1.15 -11.44
CA ALA A 217 1.31 0.17 -11.64
C ALA A 217 1.67 -1.18 -11.00
N TYR A 218 2.93 -1.58 -11.08
CA TYR A 218 3.43 -2.81 -10.46
C TYR A 218 3.30 -2.78 -8.94
N ASP A 219 3.78 -1.73 -8.28
CA ASP A 219 3.72 -1.60 -6.83
C ASP A 219 2.27 -1.56 -6.32
N ILE A 220 1.38 -0.87 -7.06
CA ILE A 220 -0.06 -0.86 -6.75
C ILE A 220 -0.64 -2.27 -6.82
N SER A 221 -0.21 -3.10 -7.77
CA SER A 221 -0.69 -4.48 -7.87
C SER A 221 -0.28 -5.31 -6.65
N ILE A 222 0.93 -5.07 -6.11
CA ILE A 222 1.43 -5.73 -4.89
C ILE A 222 0.55 -5.37 -3.69
N MET A 223 0.36 -4.07 -3.38
CA MET A 223 -0.46 -3.67 -2.23
C MET A 223 -1.93 -4.07 -2.40
N SER A 224 -2.43 -4.12 -3.64
CA SER A 224 -3.78 -4.57 -3.95
C SER A 224 -3.97 -6.06 -3.67
N LYS A 225 -2.99 -6.88 -4.05
CA LYS A 225 -2.94 -8.32 -3.72
C LYS A 225 -2.93 -8.55 -2.21
N GLU A 226 -2.14 -7.79 -1.46
CA GLU A 226 -2.09 -7.90 0.01
C GLU A 226 -3.43 -7.51 0.64
N LEU A 227 -4.03 -6.39 0.24
CA LEU A 227 -5.32 -5.95 0.76
C LEU A 227 -6.44 -6.94 0.45
N TYR A 228 -6.42 -7.57 -0.73
CA TYR A 228 -7.46 -8.51 -1.15
C TYR A 228 -7.50 -9.80 -0.31
N LYS A 229 -6.46 -10.10 0.47
CA LYS A 229 -6.45 -11.24 1.41
C LYS A 229 -7.48 -11.09 2.53
N TYR A 230 -7.89 -9.86 2.87
CA TYR A 230 -8.88 -9.58 3.90
C TYR A 230 -10.30 -9.73 3.36
N GLU A 231 -11.00 -10.75 3.82
CA GLU A 231 -12.34 -11.10 3.31
C GLU A 231 -13.36 -9.97 3.54
N GLU A 232 -13.25 -9.23 4.63
CA GLU A 232 -14.12 -8.12 4.96
C GLU A 232 -14.08 -7.03 3.88
N THR A 233 -12.89 -6.73 3.35
CA THR A 233 -12.73 -5.68 2.34
C THR A 233 -13.42 -6.04 1.03
N ARG A 234 -13.45 -7.34 0.67
CA ARG A 234 -14.11 -7.81 -0.54
C ARG A 234 -15.61 -7.54 -0.53
N LYS A 235 -16.25 -7.57 0.64
CA LYS A 235 -17.68 -7.23 0.79
C LYS A 235 -17.94 -5.78 0.38
N TRP A 236 -17.07 -4.84 0.80
CA TRP A 236 -17.22 -3.43 0.44
C TRP A 236 -16.86 -3.16 -1.02
N PHE A 237 -15.86 -3.85 -1.56
CA PHE A 237 -15.47 -3.71 -2.96
C PHE A 237 -16.58 -4.13 -3.93
N THR A 238 -17.34 -5.17 -3.60
CA THR A 238 -18.42 -5.70 -4.45
C THR A 238 -19.77 -5.04 -4.21
N THR A 239 -19.93 -4.29 -3.12
CA THR A 239 -21.17 -3.57 -2.83
C THR A 239 -21.30 -2.34 -3.71
N TRP A 240 -22.41 -2.25 -4.50
CA TRP A 240 -22.66 -1.12 -5.37
C TRP A 240 -23.16 0.13 -4.64
N GLN A 241 -24.15 -0.05 -3.77
CA GLN A 241 -24.74 1.01 -2.95
C GLN A 241 -25.02 0.51 -1.54
N ASP A 242 -24.82 1.41 -0.59
CA ASP A 242 -25.12 1.18 0.83
C ASP A 242 -25.42 2.52 1.49
N THR A 243 -25.79 2.53 2.74
CA THR A 243 -25.99 3.72 3.56
C THR A 243 -25.21 3.62 4.85
N ILE A 244 -24.83 4.76 5.39
CA ILE A 244 -24.33 4.94 6.75
C ILE A 244 -25.08 6.10 7.40
N THR A 245 -25.09 6.16 8.71
CA THR A 245 -25.61 7.32 9.45
C THR A 245 -24.46 8.30 9.67
N VAL A 246 -24.65 9.58 9.36
CA VAL A 246 -23.70 10.67 9.65
C VAL A 246 -24.43 11.79 10.39
N GLY A 247 -23.69 12.58 11.17
CA GLY A 247 -24.20 13.71 11.95
C GLY A 247 -24.03 13.48 13.45
N LEU A 248 -23.91 14.59 14.18
CA LEU A 248 -23.91 14.56 15.64
C LEU A 248 -25.23 14.01 16.19
N PRO A 249 -25.27 13.48 17.42
CA PRO A 249 -26.51 13.07 18.09
C PRO A 249 -27.61 14.12 17.97
N ASP A 250 -28.85 13.70 17.71
CA ASP A 250 -30.03 14.53 17.42
C ASP A 250 -30.03 15.26 16.06
N LYS A 251 -28.99 15.09 15.22
CA LYS A 251 -28.90 15.62 13.83
C LYS A 251 -28.51 14.55 12.83
N GLU A 252 -28.61 13.31 13.22
CA GLU A 252 -28.26 12.16 12.40
C GLU A 252 -29.10 12.11 11.13
N LYS A 253 -28.47 11.73 10.02
CA LYS A 253 -29.10 11.54 8.72
C LYS A 253 -28.46 10.38 7.97
N GLU A 254 -29.23 9.71 7.14
CA GLU A 254 -28.69 8.73 6.21
C GLU A 254 -27.81 9.37 5.17
N PHE A 255 -26.63 8.79 4.95
CA PHE A 255 -25.70 9.17 3.90
C PHE A 255 -25.51 7.98 2.93
N GLY A 256 -25.84 8.21 1.66
CA GLY A 256 -25.72 7.18 0.62
C GLY A 256 -24.28 6.99 0.16
N LEU A 257 -23.79 5.78 0.22
CA LEU A 257 -22.52 5.36 -0.36
C LEU A 257 -22.77 4.74 -1.73
N THR A 258 -22.07 5.21 -2.76
CA THR A 258 -22.10 4.59 -4.10
C THR A 258 -20.67 4.25 -4.49
N ASN A 259 -20.46 3.01 -4.89
CA ASN A 259 -19.14 2.54 -5.31
C ASN A 259 -18.68 3.26 -6.57
N THR A 260 -17.46 3.80 -6.52
CA THR A 260 -16.86 4.52 -7.64
C THR A 260 -16.36 3.59 -8.75
N ASN A 261 -16.19 2.29 -8.47
CA ASN A 261 -15.78 1.29 -9.44
C ASN A 261 -16.99 0.72 -10.20
N LYS A 262 -17.28 1.27 -11.37
CA LYS A 262 -18.41 0.80 -12.21
C LYS A 262 -18.19 -0.61 -12.77
N LEU A 263 -16.94 -1.11 -12.85
CA LEU A 263 -16.66 -2.43 -13.40
C LEU A 263 -17.28 -3.56 -12.57
N ILE A 264 -17.54 -3.37 -11.29
CA ILE A 264 -18.25 -4.37 -10.46
C ILE A 264 -19.66 -4.69 -10.96
N LYS A 265 -20.24 -3.81 -11.79
CA LYS A 265 -21.53 -4.02 -12.46
C LYS A 265 -21.41 -4.31 -13.96
N GLN A 266 -20.30 -3.91 -14.57
CA GLN A 266 -20.15 -3.89 -16.02
C GLN A 266 -19.26 -5.00 -16.55
N TYR A 267 -18.37 -5.55 -15.70
CA TYR A 267 -17.41 -6.58 -16.07
C TYR A 267 -17.64 -7.86 -15.29
N GLN A 268 -17.81 -8.98 -16.01
CA GLN A 268 -18.09 -10.27 -15.39
C GLN A 268 -16.93 -10.73 -14.53
N GLY A 269 -17.22 -11.01 -13.25
CA GLY A 269 -16.24 -11.46 -12.27
C GLY A 269 -15.49 -10.33 -11.58
N CYS A 270 -15.70 -9.04 -11.93
CA CYS A 270 -15.05 -7.93 -11.22
C CYS A 270 -15.53 -7.85 -9.76
N ASP A 271 -14.59 -7.91 -8.84
CA ASP A 271 -14.80 -7.99 -7.39
C ASP A 271 -13.96 -6.99 -6.59
N GLY A 272 -13.40 -5.98 -7.25
CA GLY A 272 -12.66 -4.89 -6.59
C GLY A 272 -11.96 -3.97 -7.56
N ILE A 273 -11.09 -3.06 -7.12
CA ILE A 273 -10.68 -2.69 -5.77
C ILE A 273 -10.90 -1.18 -5.56
N LYS A 274 -10.14 -0.31 -6.31
CA LYS A 274 -10.16 1.14 -6.05
C LYS A 274 -9.89 1.97 -7.30
N THR A 275 -10.73 2.99 -7.49
CA THR A 275 -10.55 4.04 -8.52
C THR A 275 -9.82 5.24 -7.94
N GLY A 276 -9.17 6.02 -8.83
CA GLY A 276 -8.58 7.31 -8.52
C GLY A 276 -8.77 8.31 -9.65
N PHE A 277 -8.85 9.58 -9.31
CA PHE A 277 -8.81 10.68 -10.26
C PHE A 277 -8.33 11.96 -9.59
N THR A 278 -7.37 12.61 -10.22
CA THR A 278 -7.03 14.03 -10.06
C THR A 278 -6.62 14.57 -11.43
N SER A 279 -6.55 15.89 -11.58
CA SER A 279 -6.10 16.48 -12.85
C SER A 279 -4.68 16.01 -13.24
N ASP A 280 -3.81 15.80 -12.26
CA ASP A 280 -2.42 15.42 -12.48
C ASP A 280 -2.27 13.92 -12.77
N ALA A 281 -3.01 13.10 -12.01
CA ALA A 281 -2.95 11.64 -12.12
C ALA A 281 -3.71 11.11 -13.35
N GLY A 282 -4.69 11.86 -13.87
CA GLY A 282 -5.67 11.29 -14.79
C GLY A 282 -6.55 10.24 -14.11
N TYR A 283 -7.18 9.39 -14.89
CA TYR A 283 -8.04 8.32 -14.36
C TYR A 283 -7.23 7.06 -14.08
N CYS A 284 -7.29 6.59 -12.84
CA CYS A 284 -6.57 5.43 -12.33
C CYS A 284 -7.55 4.36 -11.82
N LEU A 285 -7.15 3.10 -11.90
CA LEU A 285 -7.92 1.97 -11.35
C LEU A 285 -6.97 0.83 -11.01
N SER A 286 -7.10 0.31 -9.81
CA SER A 286 -6.73 -1.06 -9.48
C SER A 286 -8.00 -1.89 -9.45
N ALA A 287 -8.12 -2.86 -10.34
CA ALA A 287 -9.26 -3.75 -10.45
C ALA A 287 -8.85 -5.18 -10.16
N SER A 288 -9.78 -5.93 -9.57
CA SER A 288 -9.68 -7.36 -9.34
C SER A 288 -10.84 -8.05 -10.01
N ALA A 289 -10.61 -9.24 -10.56
CA ALA A 289 -11.64 -10.07 -11.14
C ALA A 289 -11.33 -11.56 -10.98
N THR A 290 -12.39 -12.35 -10.67
CA THR A 290 -12.29 -13.80 -10.47
C THR A 290 -13.21 -14.53 -11.43
N ARG A 291 -12.69 -15.56 -12.13
CA ARG A 291 -13.46 -16.50 -12.97
C ARG A 291 -12.97 -17.92 -12.72
N GLY A 292 -13.82 -18.78 -12.16
CA GLY A 292 -13.38 -20.10 -11.71
C GLY A 292 -12.28 -19.97 -10.65
N ASP A 293 -11.19 -20.70 -10.84
CA ASP A 293 -10.03 -20.67 -9.93
C ASP A 293 -9.01 -19.59 -10.30
N THR A 294 -9.22 -18.84 -11.39
CA THR A 294 -8.32 -17.79 -11.83
C THR A 294 -8.71 -16.44 -11.25
N HIS A 295 -7.82 -15.85 -10.47
CA HIS A 295 -7.98 -14.54 -9.87
C HIS A 295 -6.90 -13.59 -10.40
N LEU A 296 -7.31 -12.48 -11.00
CA LEU A 296 -6.45 -11.50 -11.66
C LEU A 296 -6.59 -10.12 -11.04
N ILE A 297 -5.47 -9.40 -10.95
CA ILE A 297 -5.44 -7.98 -10.59
C ILE A 297 -4.84 -7.20 -11.76
N ALA A 298 -5.61 -6.22 -12.26
CA ALA A 298 -5.21 -5.31 -13.32
C ALA A 298 -5.14 -3.88 -12.80
N VAL A 299 -4.02 -3.19 -13.06
CA VAL A 299 -3.84 -1.78 -12.71
C VAL A 299 -3.63 -0.98 -13.98
N ALA A 300 -4.32 0.16 -14.10
CA ALA A 300 -4.08 1.16 -15.13
C ALA A 300 -4.02 2.56 -14.52
N LEU A 301 -2.98 3.30 -14.87
CA LEU A 301 -2.70 4.66 -14.38
C LEU A 301 -2.65 5.65 -15.52
N GLY A 302 -3.11 6.87 -15.28
CA GLY A 302 -2.93 7.98 -16.21
C GLY A 302 -3.79 7.91 -17.46
N CYS A 303 -4.94 7.25 -17.42
CA CYS A 303 -5.89 7.27 -18.54
C CYS A 303 -6.56 8.64 -18.69
N GLU A 304 -6.91 8.99 -19.94
CA GLU A 304 -7.48 10.31 -20.26
C GLU A 304 -8.93 10.48 -19.75
N THR A 305 -9.72 9.42 -19.78
CA THR A 305 -11.12 9.43 -19.32
C THR A 305 -11.46 8.20 -18.49
N SER A 306 -12.55 8.29 -17.71
CA SER A 306 -13.05 7.14 -16.94
C SER A 306 -13.47 5.97 -17.84
N ASP A 307 -13.97 6.26 -19.04
CA ASP A 307 -14.44 5.24 -19.97
C ASP A 307 -13.25 4.51 -20.62
N ILE A 308 -12.21 5.26 -21.04
CA ILE A 308 -10.96 4.69 -21.53
C ILE A 308 -10.34 3.79 -20.43
N ARG A 309 -10.22 4.29 -19.20
CA ARG A 309 -9.71 3.51 -18.07
C ARG A 309 -10.45 2.18 -17.89
N ASN A 310 -11.79 2.22 -17.91
CA ASN A 310 -12.59 1.02 -17.75
C ASN A 310 -12.43 0.06 -18.93
N GLN A 311 -12.37 0.58 -20.17
CA GLN A 311 -12.15 -0.22 -21.37
C GLN A 311 -10.77 -0.90 -21.36
N GLU A 312 -9.71 -0.13 -21.04
CA GLU A 312 -8.36 -0.67 -21.03
C GLU A 312 -8.15 -1.71 -19.92
N VAL A 313 -8.68 -1.47 -18.71
CA VAL A 313 -8.65 -2.48 -17.65
C VAL A 313 -9.42 -3.73 -18.05
N SER A 314 -10.59 -3.60 -18.67
CA SER A 314 -11.35 -4.77 -19.17
C SER A 314 -10.57 -5.54 -20.22
N LYS A 315 -9.92 -4.85 -21.16
CA LYS A 315 -9.07 -5.43 -22.21
C LYS A 315 -7.91 -6.23 -21.62
N ILE A 316 -7.24 -5.68 -20.59
CA ILE A 316 -6.14 -6.34 -19.90
C ILE A 316 -6.63 -7.60 -19.17
N LEU A 317 -7.77 -7.51 -18.46
CA LEU A 317 -8.39 -8.67 -17.80
C LEU A 317 -8.84 -9.74 -18.79
N ASP A 318 -9.47 -9.34 -19.93
CA ASP A 318 -9.88 -10.28 -20.97
C ASP A 318 -8.68 -11.02 -21.59
N TYR A 319 -7.56 -10.30 -21.79
CA TYR A 319 -6.30 -10.93 -22.20
C TYR A 319 -5.83 -11.97 -21.19
N GLY A 320 -5.88 -11.65 -19.90
CA GLY A 320 -5.51 -12.58 -18.84
C GLY A 320 -6.37 -13.85 -18.86
N PHE A 321 -7.68 -13.71 -18.81
CA PHE A 321 -8.60 -14.86 -18.81
C PHE A 321 -8.62 -15.66 -20.11
N ALA A 322 -8.23 -15.06 -21.23
CA ALA A 322 -8.15 -15.77 -22.51
C ALA A 322 -6.86 -16.60 -22.66
N ASN A 323 -5.78 -16.21 -22.00
CA ASN A 323 -4.45 -16.79 -22.21
C ASN A 323 -3.89 -17.54 -21.01
N TYR A 324 -4.47 -17.37 -19.82
CA TYR A 324 -3.98 -17.98 -18.58
C TYR A 324 -5.12 -18.64 -17.81
N GLU A 325 -4.81 -19.75 -17.20
CA GLU A 325 -5.69 -20.52 -16.33
C GLU A 325 -4.90 -20.95 -15.09
N THR A 326 -5.51 -20.79 -13.92
CA THR A 326 -4.91 -21.23 -12.66
C THR A 326 -5.29 -22.68 -12.41
N HIS A 327 -4.28 -23.53 -12.21
CA HIS A 327 -4.47 -24.91 -11.79
C HIS A 327 -4.00 -25.11 -10.37
N ILE A 328 -4.91 -25.46 -9.48
CA ILE A 328 -4.58 -25.79 -8.08
C ILE A 328 -3.90 -27.17 -8.08
N VAL A 329 -2.60 -27.22 -7.83
CA VAL A 329 -1.82 -28.46 -7.77
C VAL A 329 -1.97 -29.15 -6.41
N ALA A 330 -2.10 -28.35 -5.34
CA ALA A 330 -2.34 -28.82 -3.98
C ALA A 330 -2.95 -27.72 -3.13
N GLU A 331 -3.80 -28.07 -2.18
CA GLU A 331 -4.36 -27.12 -1.24
C GLU A 331 -3.41 -26.86 -0.06
N LYS A 332 -3.52 -25.64 0.55
CA LYS A 332 -2.70 -25.28 1.72
C LYS A 332 -2.95 -26.27 2.86
N GLY A 333 -1.90 -26.99 3.26
CA GLY A 333 -1.95 -27.97 4.35
C GLY A 333 -2.21 -29.41 3.86
N GLU A 334 -2.37 -29.64 2.57
CA GLU A 334 -2.44 -30.97 1.99
C GLU A 334 -1.07 -31.66 2.09
N THR A 335 -1.08 -32.95 2.46
CA THR A 335 0.14 -33.76 2.51
C THR A 335 0.36 -34.38 1.14
N LEU A 336 1.35 -33.88 0.40
CA LEU A 336 1.66 -34.38 -0.96
C LEU A 336 2.36 -35.74 -0.93
N GLU A 337 3.31 -35.95 0.00
CA GLU A 337 4.04 -37.20 0.15
C GLU A 337 4.59 -37.36 1.57
N LYS A 338 4.64 -38.60 2.06
CA LYS A 338 5.30 -38.94 3.32
C LYS A 338 6.69 -39.51 3.01
N ILE A 339 7.74 -38.78 3.37
CA ILE A 339 9.11 -39.25 3.27
C ILE A 339 9.49 -39.89 4.59
N THR A 340 9.91 -41.17 4.56
CA THR A 340 10.50 -41.84 5.72
C THR A 340 11.97 -41.45 5.81
N VAL A 341 12.36 -40.79 6.89
CA VAL A 341 13.78 -40.48 7.17
C VAL A 341 14.30 -41.61 8.03
N GLU A 342 15.31 -42.37 7.52
CA GLU A 342 16.03 -43.40 8.26
C GLU A 342 17.13 -42.80 9.10
#